data_ed831fa3a37ca2c43a7c92bf5ea4e161
#
_entry.id   ed831fa3a37ca2c43a7c92bf5ea4e161
#
_cell.length_a   1.000
_cell.length_b   1.000
_cell.length_c   1.000
_cell.angle_alpha   90.00
_cell.angle_beta   90.00
_cell.angle_gamma   90.00
#
_symmetry.space_group_name_H-M   'P 1'
#
loop_
_entity.id
_entity.type
_entity.pdbx_description
1 polymer ?
#
loop_
_entity_poly.entity_id
_entity_poly.type
_entity_poly.pdbx_seq_one_letter_code
_entity_poly.pdbx_strand_id
1 'polypeptide(L)'
;MKHMTIRFSKEEMQKAMRTVKASVKSGKGQPSKLKMKAMNGKTYTMKQKQYCGLFDNQVKFFMANSRYPNYTTYLYNADTPFRGVPQPTSYTCGSQSLSNASSQVLCYVTEKRCRDACNTTKNGTTPSNLIKGAEKLGMKVEKINRTYNAVKSAISKGYSVIAHIETGGNTKPTCLGFQSNYGHWISIYNVTSDYKFKVYDPTKGYKTCNANQIIKATNGRQIYFYQVKPL
;
A
#
# COMPACT_ATOMS: atom_id res chain seq x y z
N MET A 1 8.43 -24.06 -10.62
CA MET A 1 6.94 -24.12 -10.63
C MET A 1 6.44 -23.51 -11.93
N LYS A 2 5.55 -24.20 -12.66
CA LYS A 2 4.93 -23.62 -13.87
C LYS A 2 4.00 -22.47 -13.45
N HIS A 3 4.31 -21.26 -13.84
CA HIS A 3 3.41 -20.11 -13.65
C HIS A 3 2.18 -20.31 -14.54
N MET A 4 1.00 -20.33 -13.95
CA MET A 4 -0.25 -20.40 -14.71
C MET A 4 -0.68 -18.98 -15.08
N THR A 5 -0.82 -18.74 -16.38
CA THR A 5 -1.30 -17.47 -16.92
C THR A 5 -2.81 -17.53 -17.11
N ILE A 6 -3.55 -16.62 -16.47
CA ILE A 6 -4.99 -16.48 -16.62
C ILE A 6 -5.27 -15.16 -17.35
N ARG A 7 -6.12 -15.21 -18.38
CA ARG A 7 -6.53 -14.01 -19.13
C ARG A 7 -8.00 -13.72 -18.90
N PHE A 8 -8.31 -12.47 -18.61
CA PHE A 8 -9.68 -11.96 -18.48
C PHE A 8 -9.96 -10.99 -19.62
N SER A 9 -11.12 -11.12 -20.27
CA SER A 9 -11.52 -10.23 -21.35
C SER A 9 -11.80 -8.81 -20.84
N LYS A 10 -11.82 -7.85 -21.76
CA LYS A 10 -12.18 -6.46 -21.45
C LYS A 10 -13.55 -6.35 -20.79
N GLU A 11 -14.54 -7.09 -21.28
CA GLU A 11 -15.92 -7.10 -20.79
C GLU A 11 -15.98 -7.63 -19.36
N GLU A 12 -15.29 -8.75 -19.08
CA GLU A 12 -15.24 -9.32 -17.73
C GLU A 12 -14.54 -8.38 -16.74
N MET A 13 -13.46 -7.74 -17.18
CA MET A 13 -12.76 -6.73 -16.37
C MET A 13 -13.66 -5.54 -16.05
N GLN A 14 -14.39 -5.03 -17.04
CA GLN A 14 -15.34 -3.92 -16.83
C GLN A 14 -16.51 -4.32 -15.92
N LYS A 15 -17.04 -5.56 -16.06
CA LYS A 15 -18.05 -6.12 -15.16
C LYS A 15 -17.54 -6.18 -13.73
N ALA A 16 -16.34 -6.70 -13.53
CA ALA A 16 -15.69 -6.79 -12.22
C ALA A 16 -15.51 -5.39 -11.58
N MET A 17 -15.05 -4.40 -12.35
CA MET A 17 -14.90 -3.01 -11.88
C MET A 17 -16.25 -2.40 -11.47
N ARG A 18 -17.32 -2.63 -12.26
CA ARG A 18 -18.69 -2.18 -11.89
C ARG A 18 -19.19 -2.82 -10.61
N THR A 19 -18.95 -4.13 -10.43
CA THR A 19 -19.33 -4.85 -9.20
C THR A 19 -18.66 -4.26 -7.97
N VAL A 20 -17.35 -4.01 -8.04
CA VAL A 20 -16.59 -3.40 -6.93
C VAL A 20 -17.06 -1.97 -6.67
N LYS A 21 -17.28 -1.17 -7.73
CA LYS A 21 -17.79 0.20 -7.61
C LYS A 21 -19.16 0.24 -6.93
N ALA A 22 -20.07 -0.66 -7.30
CA ALA A 22 -21.40 -0.77 -6.70
C ALA A 22 -21.34 -1.14 -5.22
N SER A 23 -20.48 -2.10 -4.84
CA SER A 23 -20.26 -2.50 -3.45
C SER A 23 -19.74 -1.34 -2.59
N VAL A 24 -18.75 -0.60 -3.10
CA VAL A 24 -18.20 0.59 -2.41
C VAL A 24 -19.27 1.68 -2.28
N LYS A 25 -20.02 1.94 -3.36
CA LYS A 25 -21.09 2.96 -3.34
C LYS A 25 -22.21 2.62 -2.35
N SER A 26 -22.50 1.34 -2.13
CA SER A 26 -23.50 0.89 -1.14
C SER A 26 -22.99 0.84 0.31
N GLY A 27 -21.79 1.32 0.59
CA GLY A 27 -21.17 1.32 1.93
C GLY A 27 -20.60 -0.02 2.38
N LYS A 28 -20.68 -1.08 1.55
CA LYS A 28 -20.16 -2.43 1.88
C LYS A 28 -18.64 -2.57 1.73
N GLY A 29 -17.96 -1.51 1.26
CA GLY A 29 -16.53 -1.56 0.97
C GLY A 29 -16.18 -2.40 -0.27
N GLN A 30 -14.89 -2.66 -0.46
CA GLN A 30 -14.42 -3.51 -1.55
C GLN A 30 -14.61 -4.99 -1.18
N PRO A 31 -15.17 -5.84 -2.06
CA PRO A 31 -15.36 -7.26 -1.77
C PRO A 31 -14.03 -7.96 -1.46
N SER A 32 -13.99 -8.79 -0.42
CA SER A 32 -12.78 -9.58 -0.09
C SER A 32 -12.44 -10.62 -1.16
N LYS A 33 -13.43 -11.04 -1.93
CA LYS A 33 -13.32 -11.99 -3.05
C LYS A 33 -14.25 -11.58 -4.18
N LEU A 34 -13.83 -11.84 -5.42
CA LEU A 34 -14.58 -11.57 -6.64
C LEU A 34 -14.49 -12.78 -7.57
N LYS A 35 -15.65 -13.30 -8.02
CA LYS A 35 -15.68 -14.34 -9.05
C LYS A 35 -15.55 -13.71 -10.42
N MET A 36 -14.58 -14.16 -11.21
CA MET A 36 -14.28 -13.66 -12.54
C MET A 36 -14.12 -14.81 -13.53
N LYS A 37 -14.81 -14.72 -14.68
CA LYS A 37 -14.75 -15.72 -15.76
C LYS A 37 -13.57 -15.41 -16.68
N ALA A 38 -12.62 -16.32 -16.77
CA ALA A 38 -11.47 -16.18 -17.67
C ALA A 38 -11.81 -16.56 -19.11
N MET A 39 -10.96 -16.15 -20.05
CA MET A 39 -11.11 -16.44 -21.49
C MET A 39 -11.04 -17.93 -21.79
N ASN A 40 -10.48 -18.76 -20.92
CA ASN A 40 -10.50 -20.22 -21.01
C ASN A 40 -11.81 -20.86 -20.54
N GLY A 41 -12.86 -20.06 -20.26
CA GLY A 41 -14.18 -20.49 -19.81
C GLY A 41 -14.28 -20.80 -18.32
N LYS A 42 -13.19 -20.93 -17.60
CA LYS A 42 -13.17 -21.23 -16.16
C LYS A 42 -13.45 -19.97 -15.32
N THR A 43 -14.15 -20.15 -14.20
CA THR A 43 -14.37 -19.10 -13.22
C THR A 43 -13.36 -19.22 -12.09
N TYR A 44 -12.69 -18.11 -11.78
CA TYR A 44 -11.71 -18.01 -10.71
C TYR A 44 -12.24 -17.11 -9.61
N THR A 45 -12.00 -17.50 -8.36
CA THR A 45 -12.27 -16.64 -7.21
C THR A 45 -11.01 -15.85 -6.90
N MET A 46 -11.02 -14.58 -7.30
CA MET A 46 -9.91 -13.66 -7.09
C MET A 46 -10.02 -13.02 -5.71
N LYS A 47 -8.97 -13.07 -4.92
CA LYS A 47 -8.87 -12.29 -3.68
C LYS A 47 -8.75 -10.81 -4.01
N GLN A 48 -9.11 -9.93 -3.07
CA GLN A 48 -9.09 -8.49 -3.25
C GLN A 48 -7.77 -7.98 -3.84
N LYS A 49 -6.63 -8.37 -3.28
CA LYS A 49 -5.29 -8.02 -3.77
C LYS A 49 -5.10 -8.40 -5.26
N GLN A 50 -5.62 -9.55 -5.68
CA GLN A 50 -5.45 -10.08 -7.03
C GLN A 50 -6.26 -9.30 -8.06
N TYR A 51 -7.55 -9.06 -7.81
CA TYR A 51 -8.37 -8.31 -8.76
C TYR A 51 -8.00 -6.81 -8.79
N CYS A 52 -7.53 -6.25 -7.68
CA CYS A 52 -7.03 -4.88 -7.66
C CYS A 52 -5.77 -4.72 -8.52
N GLY A 53 -4.84 -5.68 -8.47
CA GLY A 53 -3.68 -5.67 -9.36
C GLY A 53 -4.05 -5.74 -10.85
N LEU A 54 -5.11 -6.50 -11.18
CA LEU A 54 -5.65 -6.52 -12.54
C LEU A 54 -6.23 -5.16 -12.95
N PHE A 55 -6.97 -4.50 -12.07
CA PHE A 55 -7.54 -3.17 -12.33
C PHE A 55 -6.44 -2.12 -12.52
N ASP A 56 -5.41 -2.15 -11.69
CA ASP A 56 -4.26 -1.25 -11.82
C ASP A 56 -3.56 -1.42 -13.17
N ASN A 57 -3.39 -2.66 -13.64
CA ASN A 57 -2.83 -2.94 -14.96
C ASN A 57 -3.70 -2.40 -16.10
N GLN A 58 -5.03 -2.50 -15.97
CA GLN A 58 -5.95 -1.91 -16.95
C GLN A 58 -5.85 -0.38 -17.00
N VAL A 59 -5.80 0.26 -15.83
CA VAL A 59 -5.69 1.72 -15.73
C VAL A 59 -4.36 2.20 -16.32
N LYS A 60 -3.25 1.54 -16.00
CA LYS A 60 -1.94 1.85 -16.58
C LYS A 60 -1.94 1.76 -18.10
N PHE A 61 -2.52 0.69 -18.63
CA PHE A 61 -2.62 0.52 -20.10
C PHE A 61 -3.48 1.62 -20.72
N PHE A 62 -4.63 1.96 -20.11
CA PHE A 62 -5.50 3.03 -20.58
C PHE A 62 -4.79 4.39 -20.58
N MET A 63 -4.07 4.72 -19.52
CA MET A 63 -3.31 5.97 -19.43
C MET A 63 -2.23 6.08 -20.49
N ALA A 64 -1.61 4.96 -20.88
CA ALA A 64 -0.57 4.93 -21.90
C ALA A 64 -1.11 4.92 -23.34
N ASN A 65 -2.34 4.43 -23.58
CA ASN A 65 -2.84 4.14 -24.92
C ASN A 65 -4.20 4.78 -25.25
N SER A 66 -4.80 5.52 -24.31
CA SER A 66 -6.14 6.13 -24.40
C SER A 66 -7.27 5.13 -24.76
N ARG A 67 -7.04 3.84 -24.57
CA ARG A 67 -8.02 2.76 -24.78
C ARG A 67 -7.79 1.64 -23.77
N TYR A 68 -8.83 0.88 -23.46
CA TYR A 68 -8.69 -0.34 -22.64
C TYR A 68 -8.05 -1.48 -23.44
N PRO A 69 -7.24 -2.34 -22.78
CA PRO A 69 -6.69 -3.52 -23.42
C PRO A 69 -7.81 -4.53 -23.73
N ASN A 70 -7.65 -5.33 -24.80
CA ASN A 70 -8.61 -6.36 -25.17
C ASN A 70 -8.71 -7.47 -24.10
N TYR A 71 -7.66 -7.71 -23.37
CA TYR A 71 -7.61 -8.63 -22.22
C TYR A 71 -6.57 -8.16 -21.20
N THR A 72 -6.72 -8.64 -19.98
CA THR A 72 -5.74 -8.44 -18.90
C THR A 72 -5.25 -9.79 -18.40
N THR A 73 -3.95 -9.90 -18.24
CA THR A 73 -3.29 -11.14 -17.83
C THR A 73 -3.05 -11.13 -16.32
N TYR A 74 -3.41 -12.22 -15.65
CA TYR A 74 -3.04 -12.51 -14.28
C TYR A 74 -2.02 -13.65 -14.25
N LEU A 75 -0.89 -13.41 -13.61
CA LEU A 75 0.09 -14.45 -13.32
C LEU A 75 -0.24 -15.06 -11.95
N TYR A 76 -0.75 -16.27 -11.92
CA TYR A 76 -1.06 -16.96 -10.68
C TYR A 76 0.22 -17.11 -9.85
N ASN A 77 0.18 -16.69 -8.59
CA ASN A 77 1.30 -16.58 -7.64
C ASN A 77 2.22 -15.35 -7.80
N ALA A 78 1.96 -14.43 -8.71
CA ALA A 78 2.61 -13.14 -8.63
C ALA A 78 1.97 -12.33 -7.48
N ASP A 79 2.76 -12.06 -6.45
CA ASP A 79 2.38 -11.05 -5.47
C ASP A 79 2.20 -9.71 -6.18
N THR A 80 1.14 -8.97 -5.83
CA THR A 80 0.99 -7.60 -6.32
C THR A 80 2.20 -6.81 -5.80
N PRO A 81 3.12 -6.35 -6.68
CA PRO A 81 4.32 -5.70 -6.20
C PRO A 81 3.95 -4.41 -5.48
N PHE A 82 4.63 -4.17 -4.37
CA PHE A 82 4.54 -2.88 -3.70
C PHE A 82 4.96 -1.77 -4.68
N ARG A 83 4.13 -0.73 -4.81
CA ARG A 83 4.40 0.42 -5.66
C ARG A 83 4.91 1.58 -4.80
N GLY A 84 6.22 1.77 -4.80
CA GLY A 84 6.85 2.94 -4.20
C GLY A 84 6.81 4.13 -5.16
N VAL A 85 6.18 5.22 -4.75
CA VAL A 85 6.13 6.49 -5.48
C VAL A 85 6.67 7.58 -4.56
N PRO A 86 7.55 8.49 -5.05
CA PRO A 86 8.08 9.58 -4.24
C PRO A 86 7.00 10.59 -3.88
N GLN A 87 7.18 11.27 -2.75
CA GLN A 87 6.30 12.35 -2.34
C GLN A 87 6.45 13.58 -3.25
N PRO A 88 5.33 14.24 -3.61
CA PRO A 88 5.38 15.41 -4.50
C PRO A 88 5.83 16.69 -3.80
N THR A 89 5.77 16.76 -2.48
CA THR A 89 6.17 17.95 -1.68
C THR A 89 6.87 17.52 -0.39
N SER A 90 7.54 18.45 0.28
CA SER A 90 8.30 18.18 1.52
C SER A 90 7.45 17.73 2.71
N TYR A 91 6.13 17.95 2.67
CA TYR A 91 5.22 17.66 3.80
C TYR A 91 4.24 16.50 3.56
N THR A 92 4.31 15.82 2.40
CA THR A 92 3.34 14.79 2.02
C THR A 92 3.82 13.35 2.30
N CYS A 93 4.81 13.14 3.16
CA CYS A 93 5.32 11.81 3.48
C CYS A 93 4.23 10.88 4.04
N GLY A 94 3.30 11.39 4.86
CA GLY A 94 2.20 10.58 5.43
C GLY A 94 1.17 10.15 4.39
N SER A 95 0.63 11.08 3.61
CA SER A 95 -0.31 10.76 2.52
C SER A 95 0.33 9.90 1.44
N GLN A 96 1.61 10.12 1.12
CA GLN A 96 2.33 9.29 0.16
C GLN A 96 2.59 7.87 0.70
N SER A 97 2.94 7.72 1.98
CA SER A 97 3.09 6.38 2.59
C SER A 97 1.78 5.61 2.59
N LEU A 98 0.64 6.28 2.83
CA LEU A 98 -0.68 5.66 2.71
C LEU A 98 -1.00 5.27 1.26
N SER A 99 -0.68 6.14 0.31
CA SER A 99 -0.81 5.86 -1.13
C SER A 99 0.01 4.63 -1.53
N ASN A 100 1.27 4.56 -1.11
CA ASN A 100 2.15 3.43 -1.40
C ASN A 100 1.65 2.14 -0.74
N ALA A 101 1.20 2.20 0.53
CA ALA A 101 0.63 1.07 1.25
C ALA A 101 -0.64 0.55 0.57
N SER A 102 -1.48 1.42 0.01
CA SER A 102 -2.70 1.04 -0.69
C SER A 102 -2.42 0.06 -1.84
N SER A 103 -1.27 0.17 -2.51
CA SER A 103 -0.91 -0.71 -3.62
C SER A 103 -0.77 -2.19 -3.22
N GLN A 104 -0.49 -2.47 -1.94
CA GLN A 104 -0.41 -3.84 -1.43
C GLN A 104 -1.75 -4.37 -0.91
N VAL A 105 -2.61 -3.51 -0.41
CA VAL A 105 -3.82 -3.93 0.32
C VAL A 105 -5.10 -3.72 -0.47
N LEU A 106 -5.09 -2.77 -1.40
CA LEU A 106 -6.21 -2.42 -2.28
C LEU A 106 -5.72 -2.21 -3.73
N CYS A 107 -6.52 -1.49 -4.52
CA CYS A 107 -6.03 -0.82 -5.73
C CYS A 107 -5.26 0.43 -5.31
N TYR A 108 -4.19 0.73 -6.04
CA TYR A 108 -3.38 1.92 -5.80
C TYR A 108 -4.26 3.18 -5.75
N VAL A 109 -4.23 3.87 -4.63
CA VAL A 109 -4.88 5.17 -4.42
C VAL A 109 -3.83 6.26 -4.59
N THR A 110 -4.10 7.25 -5.44
CA THR A 110 -3.13 8.33 -5.71
C THR A 110 -2.84 9.15 -4.45
N GLU A 111 -1.63 9.71 -4.36
CA GLU A 111 -1.23 10.57 -3.24
C GLU A 111 -2.21 11.74 -3.06
N LYS A 112 -2.64 12.39 -4.14
CA LYS A 112 -3.61 13.48 -4.07
C LYS A 112 -4.90 13.08 -3.34
N ARG A 113 -5.45 11.90 -3.65
CA ARG A 113 -6.64 11.39 -2.96
C ARG A 113 -6.37 11.07 -1.48
N CYS A 114 -5.19 10.50 -1.18
CA CYS A 114 -4.78 10.25 0.20
C CYS A 114 -4.59 11.56 0.96
N ARG A 115 -3.95 12.55 0.35
CA ARG A 115 -3.73 13.88 0.92
C ARG A 115 -5.05 14.59 1.26
N ASP A 116 -5.98 14.61 0.32
CA ASP A 116 -7.29 15.21 0.49
C ASP A 116 -8.09 14.49 1.59
N ALA A 117 -8.10 13.16 1.59
CA ALA A 117 -8.80 12.35 2.60
C ALA A 117 -8.21 12.49 4.01
N CYS A 118 -6.89 12.59 4.11
CA CYS A 118 -6.15 12.77 5.37
C CYS A 118 -6.10 14.23 5.86
N ASN A 119 -6.67 15.19 5.12
CA ASN A 119 -6.52 16.61 5.43
C ASN A 119 -5.05 17.00 5.70
N THR A 120 -4.13 16.52 4.85
CA THR A 120 -2.71 16.81 4.97
C THR A 120 -2.45 18.29 4.70
N THR A 121 -1.72 18.94 5.58
CA THR A 121 -1.37 20.37 5.49
C THR A 121 0.14 20.53 5.27
N LYS A 122 0.63 21.79 5.22
CA LYS A 122 2.07 22.09 5.22
C LYS A 122 2.79 21.58 6.47
N ASN A 123 2.06 21.29 7.55
CA ASN A 123 2.58 20.67 8.78
C ASN A 123 2.57 19.12 8.72
N GLY A 124 2.27 18.55 7.57
CA GLY A 124 2.24 17.10 7.35
C GLY A 124 0.89 16.44 7.66
N THR A 125 0.92 15.14 7.89
CA THR A 125 -0.24 14.30 8.22
C THR A 125 -0.11 13.79 9.65
N THR A 126 -1.06 14.12 10.51
CA THR A 126 -1.10 13.59 11.89
C THR A 126 -1.56 12.11 11.88
N PRO A 127 -1.20 11.32 12.90
CA PRO A 127 -1.69 9.94 13.03
C PRO A 127 -3.23 9.83 12.99
N SER A 128 -3.93 10.72 13.67
CA SER A 128 -5.40 10.75 13.68
C SER A 128 -5.97 11.00 12.29
N ASN A 129 -5.41 11.96 11.56
CA ASN A 129 -5.83 12.28 10.20
C ASN A 129 -5.50 11.15 9.21
N LEU A 130 -4.37 10.46 9.39
CA LEU A 130 -4.01 9.28 8.59
C LEU A 130 -5.05 8.17 8.76
N ILE A 131 -5.44 7.84 10.01
CA ILE A 131 -6.44 6.82 10.32
C ILE A 131 -7.79 7.17 9.68
N LYS A 132 -8.31 8.37 9.96
CA LYS A 132 -9.59 8.84 9.41
C LYS A 132 -9.59 8.92 7.88
N GLY A 133 -8.48 9.35 7.29
CA GLY A 133 -8.34 9.44 5.84
C GLY A 133 -8.29 8.06 5.18
N ALA A 134 -7.62 7.11 5.79
CA ALA A 134 -7.57 5.73 5.31
C ALA A 134 -8.97 5.08 5.29
N GLU A 135 -9.76 5.28 6.33
CA GLU A 135 -11.15 4.76 6.40
C GLU A 135 -12.02 5.31 5.25
N LYS A 136 -11.94 6.61 4.95
CA LYS A 136 -12.64 7.21 3.80
C LYS A 136 -12.25 6.59 2.46
N LEU A 137 -11.07 5.97 2.40
CA LEU A 137 -10.53 5.34 1.20
C LEU A 137 -10.71 3.81 1.18
N GLY A 138 -11.43 3.22 2.13
CA GLY A 138 -11.69 1.79 2.22
C GLY A 138 -10.54 0.99 2.84
N MET A 139 -9.68 1.64 3.62
CA MET A 139 -8.57 1.02 4.35
C MET A 139 -8.77 1.19 5.85
N LYS A 140 -8.39 0.19 6.62
CA LYS A 140 -8.29 0.26 8.08
C LYS A 140 -6.83 0.37 8.49
N VAL A 141 -6.53 1.37 9.31
CA VAL A 141 -5.20 1.62 9.86
C VAL A 141 -5.26 1.37 11.36
N GLU A 142 -4.50 0.39 11.82
CA GLU A 142 -4.49 -0.02 13.23
C GLU A 142 -3.06 0.01 13.77
N LYS A 143 -2.90 0.57 14.98
CA LYS A 143 -1.62 0.57 15.69
C LYS A 143 -1.19 -0.87 16.00
N ILE A 144 0.08 -1.16 15.78
CA ILE A 144 0.72 -2.43 16.15
C ILE A 144 1.94 -2.17 17.05
N ASN A 145 2.41 -3.22 17.71
CA ASN A 145 3.64 -3.14 18.48
C ASN A 145 4.84 -2.84 17.59
N ARG A 146 5.76 -2.01 18.06
CA ARG A 146 7.01 -1.67 17.39
C ARG A 146 8.04 -2.79 17.51
N THR A 147 7.73 -3.95 16.98
CA THR A 147 8.62 -5.11 16.99
C THR A 147 8.72 -5.71 15.59
N TYR A 148 9.84 -6.36 15.32
CA TYR A 148 10.02 -7.10 14.07
C TYR A 148 8.90 -8.15 13.87
N ASN A 149 8.54 -8.88 14.93
CA ASN A 149 7.52 -9.93 14.84
C ASN A 149 6.12 -9.39 14.53
N ALA A 150 5.74 -8.23 15.08
CA ALA A 150 4.47 -7.59 14.76
C ALA A 150 4.41 -7.16 13.29
N VAL A 151 5.49 -6.57 12.77
CA VAL A 151 5.61 -6.20 11.36
C VAL A 151 5.58 -7.44 10.47
N LYS A 152 6.38 -8.47 10.79
CA LYS A 152 6.40 -9.75 10.06
C LYS A 152 5.01 -10.39 10.01
N SER A 153 4.29 -10.40 11.13
CA SER A 153 2.92 -10.93 11.21
C SER A 153 1.95 -10.13 10.31
N ALA A 154 2.04 -8.79 10.29
CA ALA A 154 1.20 -7.99 9.41
C ALA A 154 1.49 -8.28 7.93
N ILE A 155 2.77 -8.29 7.54
CA ILE A 155 3.20 -8.57 6.16
C ILE A 155 2.79 -9.99 5.72
N SER A 156 2.94 -11.01 6.58
CA SER A 156 2.54 -12.40 6.24
C SER A 156 1.04 -12.55 6.00
N LYS A 157 0.21 -11.67 6.56
CA LYS A 157 -1.23 -11.58 6.30
C LYS A 157 -1.57 -10.83 5.00
N GLY A 158 -0.56 -10.31 4.28
CA GLY A 158 -0.75 -9.50 3.07
C GLY A 158 -1.07 -8.04 3.37
N TYR A 159 -0.85 -7.56 4.59
CA TYR A 159 -1.00 -6.16 4.98
C TYR A 159 0.29 -5.38 4.68
N SER A 160 0.16 -4.08 4.54
CA SER A 160 1.31 -3.17 4.53
C SER A 160 1.49 -2.56 5.93
N VAL A 161 2.67 -2.05 6.21
CA VAL A 161 2.91 -1.33 7.46
C VAL A 161 3.40 0.09 7.14
N ILE A 162 2.84 1.08 7.82
CA ILE A 162 3.33 2.46 7.80
C ILE A 162 3.95 2.75 9.15
N ALA A 163 5.18 3.24 9.15
CA ALA A 163 5.88 3.65 10.36
C ALA A 163 5.96 5.18 10.42
N HIS A 164 5.48 5.75 11.52
CA HIS A 164 5.76 7.13 11.90
C HIS A 164 7.02 7.11 12.75
N ILE A 165 8.10 7.69 12.27
CA ILE A 165 9.43 7.66 12.88
C ILE A 165 10.00 9.06 13.01
N GLU A 166 11.02 9.19 13.83
CA GLU A 166 11.88 10.36 13.85
C GLU A 166 13.28 9.99 13.39
N THR A 167 13.85 10.78 12.50
CA THR A 167 15.14 10.51 11.87
C THR A 167 16.28 11.36 12.42
N GLY A 168 15.96 12.31 13.30
CA GLY A 168 16.94 13.16 14.02
C GLY A 168 17.35 12.58 15.37
N GLY A 169 18.32 13.21 16.03
CA GLY A 169 18.78 12.82 17.37
C GLY A 169 19.80 11.69 17.41
N ASN A 170 19.97 11.07 18.59
CA ASN A 170 21.01 10.08 18.86
C ASN A 170 20.76 8.69 18.23
N THR A 171 19.53 8.41 17.81
CA THR A 171 19.11 7.10 17.26
C THR A 171 18.81 7.18 15.76
N LYS A 172 19.73 7.73 15.00
CA LYS A 172 19.58 7.96 13.55
C LYS A 172 19.45 6.64 12.79
N PRO A 173 18.38 6.43 12.01
CA PRO A 173 18.34 5.31 11.07
C PRO A 173 19.24 5.62 9.86
N THR A 174 20.53 5.36 10.00
CA THR A 174 21.56 5.64 8.96
C THR A 174 21.21 5.00 7.62
N CYS A 175 20.43 3.91 7.64
CA CYS A 175 19.97 3.24 6.44
C CYS A 175 19.04 4.10 5.55
N LEU A 176 18.36 5.13 6.10
CA LEU A 176 17.51 6.04 5.32
C LEU A 176 18.29 7.15 4.63
N GLY A 177 19.50 7.47 5.11
CA GLY A 177 20.40 8.43 4.47
C GLY A 177 19.99 9.89 4.62
N PHE A 178 19.10 10.22 5.58
CA PHE A 178 18.80 11.60 5.93
C PHE A 178 18.43 11.74 7.40
N GLN A 179 18.45 12.98 7.88
CA GLN A 179 18.07 13.34 9.23
C GLN A 179 17.03 14.45 9.20
N SER A 180 16.04 14.35 10.08
CA SER A 180 15.04 15.38 10.29
C SER A 180 14.70 15.46 11.77
N ASN A 181 14.56 16.66 12.28
CA ASN A 181 14.04 16.91 13.64
C ASN A 181 12.52 16.83 13.71
N TYR A 182 11.88 16.47 12.60
CA TYR A 182 10.43 16.31 12.46
C TYR A 182 10.06 14.85 12.26
N GLY A 183 8.84 14.51 12.66
CA GLY A 183 8.29 13.19 12.38
C GLY A 183 8.25 12.90 10.87
N HIS A 184 8.56 11.67 10.50
CA HIS A 184 8.58 11.20 9.13
C HIS A 184 7.80 9.91 8.96
N TRP A 185 7.13 9.76 7.82
CA TRP A 185 6.36 8.57 7.50
C TRP A 185 7.04 7.76 6.41
N ILE A 186 7.17 6.47 6.64
CA ILE A 186 7.72 5.50 5.68
C ILE A 186 6.80 4.29 5.56
N SER A 187 6.91 3.56 4.46
CA SER A 187 6.21 2.29 4.27
C SER A 187 7.18 1.12 4.48
N ILE A 188 6.78 0.12 5.27
CA ILE A 188 7.47 -1.16 5.37
C ILE A 188 6.63 -2.16 4.57
N TYR A 189 7.16 -2.64 3.45
CA TYR A 189 6.41 -3.46 2.50
C TYR A 189 6.82 -4.93 2.50
N ASN A 190 7.95 -5.27 3.14
CA ASN A 190 8.39 -6.65 3.30
C ASN A 190 9.40 -6.76 4.45
N VAL A 191 9.71 -7.99 4.85
CA VAL A 191 10.75 -8.34 5.82
C VAL A 191 11.66 -9.42 5.25
N THR A 192 12.89 -9.48 5.70
CA THR A 192 13.85 -10.52 5.32
C THR A 192 14.10 -11.48 6.48
N SER A 193 14.60 -12.67 6.22
CA SER A 193 14.92 -13.66 7.27
C SER A 193 16.04 -13.22 8.22
N ASP A 194 16.90 -12.30 7.77
CA ASP A 194 18.06 -11.77 8.50
C ASP A 194 17.74 -10.48 9.28
N TYR A 195 16.51 -10.37 9.79
CA TYR A 195 16.07 -9.30 10.68
C TYR A 195 16.14 -7.88 10.07
N LYS A 196 15.80 -7.75 8.79
CA LYS A 196 15.73 -6.44 8.12
C LYS A 196 14.33 -6.13 7.63
N PHE A 197 14.00 -4.86 7.54
CA PHE A 197 12.81 -4.34 6.88
C PHE A 197 13.15 -3.87 5.46
N LYS A 198 12.32 -4.26 4.49
CA LYS A 198 12.28 -3.61 3.17
C LYS A 198 11.37 -2.41 3.27
N VAL A 199 11.94 -1.24 3.14
CA VAL A 199 11.31 0.05 3.38
C VAL A 199 11.21 0.83 2.08
N TYR A 200 10.15 1.57 1.91
CA TYR A 200 10.09 2.66 0.96
C TYR A 200 9.96 3.98 1.71
N ASP A 201 10.98 4.79 1.58
CA ASP A 201 11.00 6.17 2.06
C ASP A 201 10.48 7.07 0.95
N PRO A 202 9.40 7.83 1.14
CA PRO A 202 8.87 8.72 0.11
C PRO A 202 9.85 9.79 -0.37
N THR A 203 10.89 10.10 0.43
CA THR A 203 11.95 11.08 0.08
C THR A 203 13.15 10.41 -0.60
N LYS A 204 13.51 9.19 -0.19
CA LYS A 204 14.79 8.53 -0.54
C LYS A 204 14.63 7.21 -1.32
N GLY A 205 13.40 6.75 -1.57
CA GLY A 205 13.11 5.55 -2.34
C GLY A 205 13.28 4.23 -1.56
N TYR A 206 13.53 3.15 -2.29
CA TYR A 206 13.69 1.81 -1.73
C TYR A 206 14.94 1.66 -0.89
N LYS A 207 14.78 1.10 0.31
CA LYS A 207 15.87 0.82 1.27
C LYS A 207 15.68 -0.55 1.91
N THR A 208 16.79 -1.12 2.37
CA THR A 208 16.78 -2.29 3.26
C THR A 208 17.49 -1.87 4.55
N CYS A 209 16.74 -1.89 5.64
CA CYS A 209 17.20 -1.38 6.94
C CYS A 209 17.24 -2.50 7.97
N ASN A 210 18.26 -2.53 8.82
CA ASN A 210 18.18 -3.35 10.03
C ASN A 210 16.93 -2.95 10.83
N ALA A 211 16.14 -3.93 11.28
CA ALA A 211 14.87 -3.66 11.93
C ALA A 211 15.03 -2.76 13.17
N ASN A 212 16.10 -2.96 13.96
CA ASN A 212 16.35 -2.14 15.14
C ASN A 212 16.59 -0.66 14.83
N GLN A 213 17.17 -0.33 13.67
CA GLN A 213 17.35 1.08 13.27
C GLN A 213 16.03 1.79 13.09
N ILE A 214 15.01 1.10 12.53
CA ILE A 214 13.67 1.66 12.35
C ILE A 214 12.86 1.61 13.66
N ILE A 215 12.95 0.51 14.41
CA ILE A 215 12.25 0.33 15.69
C ILE A 215 12.69 1.38 16.72
N LYS A 216 13.98 1.73 16.71
CA LYS A 216 14.57 2.69 17.65
C LYS A 216 14.62 4.13 17.10
N ALA A 217 14.08 4.39 15.91
CA ALA A 217 14.11 5.70 15.26
C ALA A 217 13.18 6.71 15.96
N THR A 218 13.52 7.05 17.21
CA THR A 218 12.78 8.01 18.06
C THR A 218 13.73 9.02 18.65
N ASN A 219 13.28 10.26 18.83
CA ASN A 219 14.00 11.33 19.50
C ASN A 219 13.16 11.90 20.65
N GLY A 220 12.78 11.04 21.60
CA GLY A 220 11.95 11.42 22.75
C GLY A 220 10.46 11.57 22.45
N ARG A 221 10.03 11.53 21.19
CA ARG A 221 8.61 11.56 20.82
C ARG A 221 8.02 10.17 20.68
N GLN A 222 6.71 10.07 20.82
CA GLN A 222 6.01 8.82 20.56
C GLN A 222 5.99 8.52 19.06
N ILE A 223 6.64 7.43 18.69
CA ILE A 223 6.57 6.89 17.34
C ILE A 223 5.64 5.67 17.31
N TYR A 224 4.99 5.45 16.17
CA TYR A 224 3.98 4.42 16.03
C TYR A 224 4.18 3.64 14.75
N PHE A 225 3.90 2.34 14.81
CA PHE A 225 3.75 1.48 13.65
C PHE A 225 2.27 1.16 13.48
N TYR A 226 1.82 1.19 12.23
CA TYR A 226 0.44 0.93 11.86
C TYR A 226 0.39 -0.11 10.76
N GLN A 227 -0.38 -1.17 10.98
CA GLN A 227 -0.76 -2.04 9.87
C GLN A 227 -1.88 -1.39 9.07
N VAL A 228 -1.80 -1.51 7.74
CA VAL A 228 -2.80 -1.08 6.79
C VAL A 228 -3.42 -2.32 6.17
N LYS A 229 -4.73 -2.43 6.23
CA LYS A 229 -5.49 -3.56 5.70
C LYS A 229 -6.76 -3.07 5.03
N PRO A 230 -7.45 -3.89 4.22
CA PRO A 230 -8.80 -3.57 3.73
C PRO A 230 -9.76 -3.34 4.91
N LEU A 231 -10.73 -2.43 4.72
CA LEU A 231 -11.78 -2.14 5.70
C LEU A 231 -12.70 -3.34 5.89
#